data_bd23e8d9745cc7cdb57dcd948467a1ea
#
_entry.id   bd23e8d9745cc7cdb57dcd948467a1ea
#
_cell.length_a   1.000
_cell.length_b   1.000
_cell.length_c   1.000
_cell.angle_alpha   90.00
_cell.angle_beta   90.00
_cell.angle_gamma   90.00
#
_symmetry.space_group_name_H-M   'P 1'
#
loop_
_entity.id
_entity.type
_entity.pdbx_description
1 polymer ?
#
loop_
_entity_poly.entity_id
_entity_poly.type
_entity_poly.pdbx_seq_one_letter_code
_entity_poly.pdbx_strand_id
1 'polypeptide(L)'
;LGGAPLGYVLGPEDLIIDDNGAPQRIDKAYSWDAPMSAHGMMHMVISNAVAGDPYPVDVLFMYMANMAWNSSMNTRGVMDMLTETDPQTGDYKIPKIIYSDAYSSEMVAYADLILPDTTYLERHDAISLLDRPICEADGVADAIRWPVVEPDRDVRGFQSVLLDLGARLGLPGMVNGDGSPKFKDYGDYIVNHERKPGIGPLAGFRGEKGNEKGRGAPNADQLDAYIKNGAFWHADIPAEARYFKQANAAYQDFAVEMGFYDAPQPYAFQIYSEVLQKFRLAAEGHGPQQPPAHLKDRIHRCFTPLPSWYAPFEGSAVDDGTFPLHALTQRCLLYTSDAADET
;
A
#
# COMPACT_ATOMS: atom_id res chain seq x y z
N LEU A 1 1.40 -14.40 -9.24
CA LEU A 1 1.65 -13.03 -9.72
C LEU A 1 3.13 -12.92 -10.01
N GLY A 2 3.51 -13.04 -11.31
CA GLY A 2 4.89 -12.97 -11.77
C GLY A 2 5.41 -11.54 -11.88
N GLY A 3 5.24 -10.74 -10.85
CA GLY A 3 5.87 -9.42 -10.78
C GLY A 3 7.34 -9.54 -10.37
N ALA A 4 8.14 -8.56 -10.71
CA ALA A 4 9.53 -8.48 -10.28
C ALA A 4 9.64 -8.73 -8.76
N PRO A 5 10.67 -9.44 -8.28
CA PRO A 5 10.76 -9.95 -6.90
C PRO A 5 10.62 -8.90 -5.80
N LEU A 6 10.71 -7.63 -6.12
CA LEU A 6 10.62 -6.50 -5.17
C LEU A 6 9.52 -5.49 -5.53
N GLY A 7 8.57 -5.86 -6.41
CA GLY A 7 7.53 -4.92 -6.86
C GLY A 7 8.06 -3.81 -7.77
N TYR A 8 9.17 -4.03 -8.45
CA TYR A 8 9.72 -3.14 -9.47
C TYR A 8 9.52 -3.74 -10.85
N VAL A 9 9.18 -2.90 -11.80
CA VAL A 9 9.17 -3.23 -13.23
C VAL A 9 10.57 -3.01 -13.78
N LEU A 10 11.17 -4.01 -14.41
CA LEU A 10 12.49 -3.96 -15.02
C LEU A 10 12.44 -3.69 -16.53
N GLY A 11 11.24 -3.80 -17.12
CA GLY A 11 10.99 -3.54 -18.52
C GLY A 11 9.52 -3.70 -18.89
N PRO A 12 9.15 -3.43 -20.15
CA PRO A 12 7.80 -3.66 -20.66
C PRO A 12 7.26 -5.07 -20.46
N GLU A 13 8.15 -6.05 -20.43
CA GLU A 13 7.86 -7.48 -20.24
C GLU A 13 7.29 -7.83 -18.83
N ASP A 14 7.50 -6.95 -17.86
CA ASP A 14 7.05 -7.14 -16.48
C ASP A 14 5.69 -6.47 -16.20
N LEU A 15 5.07 -5.87 -17.21
CA LEU A 15 3.77 -5.22 -17.03
C LEU A 15 2.67 -6.25 -16.71
N ILE A 16 1.75 -5.86 -15.84
CA ILE A 16 0.56 -6.63 -15.47
C ILE A 16 -0.59 -6.23 -16.41
N ILE A 17 -0.51 -6.74 -17.61
CA ILE A 17 -1.46 -6.52 -18.70
C ILE A 17 -1.95 -7.85 -19.28
N ASP A 18 -3.08 -7.83 -19.97
CA ASP A 18 -3.55 -8.98 -20.71
C ASP A 18 -2.86 -9.10 -22.08
N ASP A 19 -3.22 -10.12 -22.86
CA ASP A 19 -2.65 -10.38 -24.20
C ASP A 19 -2.94 -9.24 -25.22
N ASN A 20 -3.92 -8.38 -24.93
CA ASN A 20 -4.27 -7.21 -25.74
C ASN A 20 -3.59 -5.93 -25.25
N GLY A 21 -2.81 -6.01 -24.16
CA GLY A 21 -2.15 -4.87 -23.54
C GLY A 21 -3.04 -4.07 -22.58
N ALA A 22 -4.22 -4.57 -22.23
CA ALA A 22 -5.11 -3.90 -21.28
C ALA A 22 -4.65 -4.12 -19.82
N PRO A 23 -4.77 -3.11 -18.97
CA PRO A 23 -4.44 -3.23 -17.54
C PRO A 23 -5.25 -4.34 -16.87
N GLN A 24 -4.62 -5.11 -15.97
CA GLN A 24 -5.31 -6.11 -15.16
C GLN A 24 -5.71 -5.61 -13.76
N ARG A 25 -5.35 -4.38 -13.42
CA ARG A 25 -5.68 -3.76 -12.13
C ARG A 25 -6.53 -2.52 -12.36
N ILE A 26 -7.49 -2.30 -11.46
CA ILE A 26 -8.39 -1.13 -11.51
C ILE A 26 -7.64 0.20 -11.32
N ASP A 27 -6.56 0.19 -10.54
CA ASP A 27 -5.67 1.34 -10.36
C ASP A 27 -4.61 1.47 -11.46
N LYS A 28 -4.63 0.57 -12.45
CA LYS A 28 -3.73 0.50 -13.60
C LYS A 28 -2.23 0.45 -13.25
N ALA A 29 -1.89 0.03 -12.01
CA ALA A 29 -0.49 -0.16 -11.64
C ALA A 29 0.18 -1.19 -12.54
N TYR A 30 1.45 -0.95 -12.85
CA TYR A 30 2.25 -1.80 -13.74
C TYR A 30 1.58 -2.08 -15.08
N SER A 31 0.89 -1.11 -15.63
CA SER A 31 0.40 -1.12 -17.00
C SER A 31 1.03 0.01 -17.81
N TRP A 32 0.72 0.09 -19.09
CA TRP A 32 1.19 1.19 -19.94
C TRP A 32 0.73 2.58 -19.47
N ASP A 33 -0.38 2.65 -18.73
CA ASP A 33 -0.89 3.90 -18.14
C ASP A 33 -0.05 4.35 -16.94
N ALA A 34 0.37 3.42 -16.07
CA ALA A 34 1.18 3.69 -14.88
C ALA A 34 2.29 2.63 -14.69
N PRO A 35 3.29 2.58 -15.61
CA PRO A 35 4.23 1.46 -15.67
C PRO A 35 5.14 1.32 -14.44
N MET A 36 5.51 2.44 -13.83
CA MET A 36 6.52 2.51 -12.77
C MET A 36 5.93 2.63 -11.37
N SER A 37 4.59 2.62 -11.24
CA SER A 37 3.93 2.86 -9.96
C SER A 37 3.34 1.59 -9.38
N ALA A 38 3.78 1.22 -8.17
CA ALA A 38 3.19 0.13 -7.39
C ALA A 38 1.76 0.44 -6.93
N HIS A 39 1.44 1.71 -6.76
CA HIS A 39 0.12 2.18 -6.33
C HIS A 39 -0.78 2.61 -7.50
N GLY A 40 -0.26 2.60 -8.71
CA GLY A 40 -1.01 2.98 -9.90
C GLY A 40 -1.61 4.37 -9.82
N MET A 41 -2.78 4.52 -10.43
CA MET A 41 -3.58 5.74 -10.41
C MET A 41 -4.71 5.61 -9.38
N MET A 42 -4.36 5.52 -8.10
CA MET A 42 -5.30 5.32 -6.99
C MET A 42 -6.44 6.35 -6.95
N HIS A 43 -6.17 7.59 -7.34
CA HIS A 43 -7.16 8.65 -7.42
C HIS A 43 -8.22 8.44 -8.51
N MET A 44 -7.99 7.51 -9.42
CA MET A 44 -8.93 7.19 -10.51
C MET A 44 -9.74 5.92 -10.28
N VAL A 45 -9.58 5.25 -9.14
CA VAL A 45 -10.25 3.95 -8.90
C VAL A 45 -11.76 4.05 -9.03
N ILE A 46 -12.39 5.10 -8.47
CA ILE A 46 -13.85 5.29 -8.57
C ILE A 46 -14.25 5.57 -10.02
N SER A 47 -13.57 6.49 -10.70
CA SER A 47 -13.88 6.80 -12.11
C SER A 47 -13.66 5.61 -13.03
N ASN A 48 -12.61 4.83 -12.81
CA ASN A 48 -12.36 3.61 -13.56
C ASN A 48 -13.45 2.56 -13.31
N ALA A 49 -13.88 2.39 -12.06
CA ALA A 49 -14.95 1.45 -11.71
C ALA A 49 -16.27 1.83 -12.40
N VAL A 50 -16.64 3.11 -12.38
CA VAL A 50 -17.85 3.62 -13.05
C VAL A 50 -17.77 3.52 -14.57
N ALA A 51 -16.57 3.73 -15.14
CA ALA A 51 -16.33 3.56 -16.57
C ALA A 51 -16.27 2.08 -17.01
N GLY A 52 -16.10 1.15 -16.08
CA GLY A 52 -15.83 -0.26 -16.39
C GLY A 52 -14.44 -0.48 -17.03
N ASP A 53 -13.48 0.37 -16.71
CA ASP A 53 -12.13 0.38 -17.30
C ASP A 53 -11.07 0.04 -16.23
N PRO A 54 -10.37 -1.08 -16.34
CA PRO A 54 -10.38 -2.11 -17.41
C PRO A 54 -11.54 -3.12 -17.32
N TYR A 55 -12.31 -3.10 -16.25
CA TYR A 55 -13.45 -3.99 -16.04
C TYR A 55 -14.47 -3.35 -15.07
N PRO A 56 -15.75 -3.77 -15.12
CA PRO A 56 -16.74 -3.35 -14.15
C PRO A 56 -16.43 -3.91 -12.75
N VAL A 57 -16.83 -3.18 -11.72
CA VAL A 57 -16.69 -3.57 -10.32
C VAL A 57 -18.05 -3.92 -9.75
N ASP A 58 -18.24 -5.16 -9.30
CA ASP A 58 -19.48 -5.62 -8.67
C ASP A 58 -19.60 -5.16 -7.22
N VAL A 59 -18.47 -5.17 -6.49
CA VAL A 59 -18.41 -4.79 -5.09
C VAL A 59 -17.25 -3.85 -4.85
N LEU A 60 -17.54 -2.67 -4.33
CA LEU A 60 -16.55 -1.74 -3.81
C LEU A 60 -16.50 -1.90 -2.29
N PHE A 61 -15.43 -2.50 -1.78
CA PHE A 61 -15.21 -2.66 -0.35
C PHE A 61 -14.16 -1.65 0.13
N MET A 62 -14.55 -0.71 0.95
CA MET A 62 -13.72 0.38 1.41
C MET A 62 -13.53 0.34 2.92
N TYR A 63 -12.32 0.68 3.35
CA TYR A 63 -11.94 0.76 4.74
C TYR A 63 -11.31 2.12 5.06
N MET A 64 -11.90 2.87 5.97
CA MET A 64 -11.43 4.18 6.44
C MET A 64 -11.04 5.14 5.29
N ALA A 65 -11.67 4.98 4.15
CA ALA A 65 -11.39 5.74 2.94
C ALA A 65 -12.64 6.53 2.55
N ASN A 66 -12.80 7.71 3.13
CA ASN A 66 -13.93 8.59 2.85
C ASN A 66 -13.81 9.23 1.45
N MET A 67 -14.00 8.43 0.42
CA MET A 67 -13.87 8.88 -0.98
C MET A 67 -14.98 9.84 -1.40
N ALA A 68 -16.10 9.87 -0.69
CA ALA A 68 -17.14 10.86 -0.90
C ALA A 68 -16.71 12.29 -0.50
N TRP A 69 -15.62 12.42 0.26
CA TRP A 69 -15.08 13.72 0.65
C TRP A 69 -13.63 13.92 0.21
N ASN A 70 -12.77 12.95 0.49
CA ASN A 70 -11.33 13.05 0.24
C ASN A 70 -10.94 12.38 -1.09
N SER A 71 -11.33 12.96 -2.19
CA SER A 71 -11.25 12.37 -3.54
C SER A 71 -10.36 13.16 -4.49
N SER A 72 -9.14 13.50 -4.06
CA SER A 72 -8.16 14.16 -4.91
C SER A 72 -8.70 15.42 -5.62
N MET A 73 -9.37 16.29 -4.86
CA MET A 73 -9.95 17.57 -5.30
C MET A 73 -11.17 17.45 -6.25
N ASN A 74 -11.68 16.24 -6.49
CA ASN A 74 -12.87 15.99 -7.30
C ASN A 74 -14.07 15.49 -6.46
N THR A 75 -14.28 16.07 -5.30
CA THR A 75 -15.30 15.64 -4.33
C THR A 75 -16.68 15.52 -4.97
N ARG A 76 -17.15 16.55 -5.66
CA ARG A 76 -18.46 16.54 -6.30
C ARG A 76 -18.58 15.44 -7.37
N GLY A 77 -17.57 15.33 -8.24
CA GLY A 77 -17.57 14.30 -9.29
C GLY A 77 -17.59 12.88 -8.72
N VAL A 78 -16.87 12.64 -7.63
CA VAL A 78 -16.89 11.31 -6.99
C VAL A 78 -18.25 11.04 -6.33
N MET A 79 -18.85 12.00 -5.66
CA MET A 79 -20.21 11.85 -5.11
C MET A 79 -21.23 11.51 -6.20
N ASP A 80 -21.16 12.18 -7.34
CA ASP A 80 -22.04 11.90 -8.48
C ASP A 80 -21.78 10.48 -9.05
N MET A 81 -20.52 10.08 -9.19
CA MET A 81 -20.11 8.74 -9.66
C MET A 81 -20.57 7.60 -8.74
N LEU A 82 -20.54 7.78 -7.42
CA LEU A 82 -20.99 6.77 -6.46
C LEU A 82 -22.49 6.45 -6.57
N THR A 83 -23.27 7.34 -7.18
CA THR A 83 -24.71 7.16 -7.40
C THR A 83 -25.09 7.11 -8.88
N GLU A 84 -24.11 7.02 -9.77
CA GLU A 84 -24.35 6.93 -11.21
C GLU A 84 -25.00 5.61 -11.59
N THR A 85 -26.06 5.69 -12.40
CA THR A 85 -26.81 4.54 -12.90
C THR A 85 -26.54 4.30 -14.39
N ASP A 86 -26.64 3.04 -14.79
CA ASP A 86 -26.69 2.67 -16.20
C ASP A 86 -28.01 3.13 -16.80
N PRO A 87 -28.02 3.95 -17.85
CA PRO A 87 -29.25 4.48 -18.44
C PRO A 87 -30.14 3.41 -19.11
N GLN A 88 -29.61 2.21 -19.38
CA GLN A 88 -30.33 1.12 -20.03
C GLN A 88 -31.04 0.24 -19.00
N THR A 89 -30.35 -0.09 -17.89
CA THR A 89 -30.88 -0.99 -16.85
C THR A 89 -31.48 -0.25 -15.66
N GLY A 90 -31.03 0.96 -15.39
CA GLY A 90 -31.39 1.74 -14.20
C GLY A 90 -30.62 1.31 -12.94
N ASP A 91 -29.75 0.30 -13.03
CA ASP A 91 -28.93 -0.17 -11.91
C ASP A 91 -27.75 0.75 -11.68
N TYR A 92 -27.23 0.80 -10.45
CA TYR A 92 -26.01 1.52 -10.16
C TYR A 92 -24.82 0.90 -10.90
N LYS A 93 -23.94 1.74 -11.44
CA LYS A 93 -22.70 1.31 -12.11
C LYS A 93 -21.70 0.63 -11.16
N ILE A 94 -21.75 0.98 -9.88
CA ILE A 94 -21.13 0.22 -8.80
C ILE A 94 -22.27 -0.41 -7.99
N PRO A 95 -22.63 -1.69 -8.26
CA PRO A 95 -23.85 -2.28 -7.73
C PRO A 95 -23.91 -2.41 -6.22
N LYS A 96 -22.74 -2.56 -5.56
CA LYS A 96 -22.65 -2.80 -4.14
C LYS A 96 -21.47 -2.06 -3.51
N ILE A 97 -21.75 -1.26 -2.49
CA ILE A 97 -20.74 -0.53 -1.71
C ILE A 97 -20.77 -1.06 -0.27
N ILE A 98 -19.65 -1.64 0.17
CA ILE A 98 -19.44 -2.05 1.57
C ILE A 98 -18.43 -1.08 2.17
N TYR A 99 -18.76 -0.52 3.30
CA TYR A 99 -17.91 0.46 3.98
C TYR A 99 -17.66 0.09 5.44
N SER A 100 -16.40 0.06 5.84
CA SER A 100 -16.00 -0.14 7.23
C SER A 100 -15.26 1.09 7.73
N ASP A 101 -15.73 1.65 8.84
CA ASP A 101 -15.10 2.79 9.50
C ASP A 101 -15.45 2.80 10.99
N ALA A 102 -14.57 3.41 11.78
CA ALA A 102 -14.80 3.65 13.21
C ALA A 102 -15.70 4.89 13.44
N TYR A 103 -15.87 5.73 12.42
CA TYR A 103 -16.64 6.97 12.50
C TYR A 103 -17.68 7.03 11.39
N SER A 104 -18.78 7.75 11.65
CA SER A 104 -19.76 8.07 10.62
C SER A 104 -19.24 9.21 9.76
N SER A 105 -18.66 8.86 8.63
CA SER A 105 -18.18 9.82 7.62
C SER A 105 -19.19 9.97 6.48
N GLU A 106 -18.94 10.88 5.53
CA GLU A 106 -19.83 11.12 4.38
C GLU A 106 -20.04 9.86 3.53
N MET A 107 -19.04 8.96 3.51
CA MET A 107 -19.12 7.71 2.74
C MET A 107 -20.21 6.75 3.26
N VAL A 108 -20.60 6.86 4.54
CA VAL A 108 -21.69 6.06 5.12
C VAL A 108 -23.00 6.24 4.36
N ALA A 109 -23.27 7.45 3.85
CA ALA A 109 -24.49 7.75 3.09
C ALA A 109 -24.57 7.03 1.72
N TYR A 110 -23.45 6.53 1.23
CA TYR A 110 -23.35 5.84 -0.07
C TYR A 110 -23.24 4.32 0.07
N ALA A 111 -23.11 3.81 1.29
CA ALA A 111 -22.89 2.39 1.52
C ALA A 111 -24.20 1.59 1.58
N ASP A 112 -24.23 0.45 0.92
CA ASP A 112 -25.30 -0.56 1.05
C ASP A 112 -25.15 -1.39 2.31
N LEU A 113 -23.92 -1.61 2.75
CA LEU A 113 -23.58 -2.34 3.98
C LEU A 113 -22.51 -1.58 4.74
N ILE A 114 -22.79 -1.30 6.00
CA ILE A 114 -21.84 -0.67 6.91
C ILE A 114 -21.36 -1.74 7.89
N LEU A 115 -20.04 -1.85 8.02
CA LEU A 115 -19.37 -2.68 9.01
C LEU A 115 -18.71 -1.76 10.04
N PRO A 116 -19.35 -1.51 11.18
CA PRO A 116 -18.78 -0.64 12.21
C PRO A 116 -17.46 -1.20 12.72
N ASP A 117 -16.40 -0.40 12.62
CA ASP A 117 -15.06 -0.77 13.07
C ASP A 117 -14.83 -0.31 14.52
N THR A 118 -13.85 -0.88 15.14
CA THR A 118 -13.31 -0.47 16.43
C THR A 118 -12.48 0.80 16.29
N THR A 119 -12.41 1.57 17.36
CA THR A 119 -11.45 2.68 17.47
C THR A 119 -10.04 2.15 17.72
N TYR A 120 -9.05 3.01 17.66
CA TYR A 120 -7.64 2.67 17.92
C TYR A 120 -7.39 2.17 19.35
N LEU A 121 -8.24 2.52 20.31
CA LEU A 121 -8.14 2.08 21.71
C LEU A 121 -8.73 0.70 21.94
N GLU A 122 -9.45 0.16 20.98
CA GLU A 122 -10.27 -1.07 21.12
C GLU A 122 -9.72 -2.24 20.30
N ARG A 123 -8.58 -2.08 19.62
CA ARG A 123 -8.03 -3.11 18.73
C ARG A 123 -6.52 -3.23 18.78
N HIS A 124 -6.02 -4.36 18.30
CA HIS A 124 -4.61 -4.50 17.95
C HIS A 124 -4.32 -3.85 16.62
N ASP A 125 -3.21 -3.10 16.55
CA ASP A 125 -2.55 -2.68 15.33
C ASP A 125 -1.05 -2.94 15.44
N ALA A 126 -0.38 -3.02 14.30
CA ALA A 126 1.05 -3.22 14.24
C ALA A 126 1.66 -2.30 13.19
N ILE A 127 2.75 -1.64 13.53
CA ILE A 127 3.60 -0.88 12.62
C ILE A 127 4.90 -1.65 12.48
N SER A 128 5.10 -2.24 11.30
CA SER A 128 6.13 -3.25 11.06
C SER A 128 7.31 -2.68 10.30
N LEU A 129 8.51 -3.08 10.70
CA LEU A 129 9.73 -2.90 9.93
C LEU A 129 9.68 -3.57 8.56
N LEU A 130 8.93 -4.66 8.43
CA LEU A 130 8.92 -5.48 7.22
C LEU A 130 8.04 -4.91 6.12
N ASP A 131 6.99 -4.17 6.49
CA ASP A 131 6.07 -3.54 5.54
C ASP A 131 6.50 -2.13 5.17
N ARG A 132 6.70 -1.32 6.18
CA ARG A 132 7.16 0.06 6.08
C ARG A 132 8.01 0.32 7.31
N PRO A 133 9.30 0.06 7.22
CA PRO A 133 10.16 0.26 8.36
C PRO A 133 10.12 1.72 8.80
N ILE A 134 9.66 1.94 10.00
CA ILE A 134 9.88 3.18 10.70
C ILE A 134 11.33 3.14 11.08
N CYS A 135 12.10 4.07 10.55
CA CYS A 135 13.49 4.12 10.91
C CYS A 135 13.90 5.57 11.15
N GLU A 136 14.49 5.76 12.29
CA GLU A 136 15.22 6.96 12.62
C GLU A 136 16.64 6.88 12.04
N ALA A 137 17.38 7.97 12.16
CA ALA A 137 18.72 8.03 11.64
C ALA A 137 19.67 7.01 12.31
N ASP A 138 19.39 6.62 13.52
CA ASP A 138 20.23 5.78 14.38
C ASP A 138 19.60 4.44 14.79
N GLY A 139 18.35 4.19 14.39
CA GLY A 139 17.68 2.95 14.72
C GLY A 139 16.57 2.58 13.76
N VAL A 140 16.11 1.35 13.86
CA VAL A 140 14.90 0.84 13.23
C VAL A 140 13.97 0.31 14.31
N ALA A 141 12.68 0.50 14.12
CA ALA A 141 11.71 0.18 15.14
C ALA A 141 10.45 -0.46 14.57
N ASP A 142 9.79 -1.23 15.37
CA ASP A 142 8.38 -1.56 15.18
C ASP A 142 7.61 -1.37 16.49
N ALA A 143 6.31 -1.22 16.37
CA ALA A 143 5.45 -0.89 17.49
C ALA A 143 4.10 -1.58 17.35
N ILE A 144 3.42 -1.72 18.48
CA ILE A 144 2.05 -2.20 18.51
C ILE A 144 1.14 -1.18 19.21
N ARG A 145 -0.13 -1.26 18.87
CA ARG A 145 -1.24 -0.86 19.75
C ARG A 145 -1.97 -2.10 20.17
N TRP A 146 -2.50 -2.09 21.36
CA TRP A 146 -3.37 -3.16 21.88
C TRP A 146 -4.66 -2.58 22.43
N PRO A 147 -5.75 -3.35 22.49
CA PRO A 147 -6.98 -2.88 23.09
C PRO A 147 -6.77 -2.57 24.58
N VAL A 148 -7.03 -1.33 24.95
CA VAL A 148 -6.99 -0.85 26.35
C VAL A 148 -8.39 -0.65 26.91
N VAL A 149 -9.39 -0.69 26.02
CA VAL A 149 -10.81 -0.56 26.31
C VAL A 149 -11.55 -1.62 25.51
N GLU A 150 -12.43 -2.35 26.14
CA GLU A 150 -13.35 -3.23 25.42
C GLU A 150 -14.47 -2.39 24.79
N PRO A 151 -14.86 -2.69 23.55
CA PRO A 151 -15.97 -1.97 22.92
C PRO A 151 -17.29 -2.27 23.64
N ASP A 152 -18.08 -1.23 23.89
CA ASP A 152 -19.40 -1.29 24.54
C ASP A 152 -20.57 -1.36 23.54
N ARG A 153 -20.26 -1.60 22.26
CA ARG A 153 -21.18 -1.60 21.13
C ARG A 153 -20.86 -2.72 20.15
N ASP A 154 -21.77 -2.99 19.22
CA ASP A 154 -21.59 -4.00 18.17
C ASP A 154 -20.63 -3.51 17.08
N VAL A 155 -19.36 -3.65 17.34
CA VAL A 155 -18.26 -3.29 16.43
C VAL A 155 -17.24 -4.43 16.37
N ARG A 156 -16.47 -4.49 15.28
CA ARG A 156 -15.44 -5.49 15.09
C ARG A 156 -14.28 -4.92 14.28
N GLY A 157 -13.06 -5.13 14.77
CA GLY A 157 -11.86 -4.68 14.07
C GLY A 157 -11.78 -5.20 12.65
N PHE A 158 -11.58 -4.30 11.68
CA PHE A 158 -11.59 -4.60 10.26
C PHE A 158 -10.63 -5.72 9.87
N GLN A 159 -9.43 -5.76 10.47
CA GLN A 159 -8.45 -6.82 10.22
C GLN A 159 -9.02 -8.20 10.60
N SER A 160 -9.72 -8.28 11.74
CA SER A 160 -10.36 -9.52 12.17
C SER A 160 -11.55 -9.91 11.29
N VAL A 161 -12.27 -8.92 10.74
CA VAL A 161 -13.32 -9.15 9.73
C VAL A 161 -12.73 -9.77 8.47
N LEU A 162 -11.58 -9.25 8.00
CA LEU A 162 -10.91 -9.80 6.82
C LEU A 162 -10.39 -11.22 7.03
N LEU A 163 -9.87 -11.54 8.22
CA LEU A 163 -9.43 -12.90 8.55
C LEU A 163 -10.61 -13.90 8.56
N ASP A 164 -11.74 -13.51 9.15
CA ASP A 164 -12.96 -14.33 9.16
C ASP A 164 -13.54 -14.50 7.75
N LEU A 165 -13.60 -13.42 6.97
CA LEU A 165 -14.04 -13.46 5.58
C LEU A 165 -13.14 -14.37 4.74
N GLY A 166 -11.83 -14.21 4.88
CA GLY A 166 -10.84 -15.05 4.21
C GLY A 166 -10.98 -16.54 4.55
N ALA A 167 -11.23 -16.84 5.82
CA ALA A 167 -11.48 -18.22 6.27
C ALA A 167 -12.79 -18.78 5.71
N ARG A 168 -13.89 -18.02 5.73
CA ARG A 168 -15.18 -18.41 5.17
C ARG A 168 -15.12 -18.66 3.65
N LEU A 169 -14.31 -17.90 2.94
CA LEU A 169 -14.08 -18.07 1.50
C LEU A 169 -13.04 -19.16 1.18
N GLY A 170 -12.42 -19.75 2.19
CA GLY A 170 -11.40 -20.79 2.01
C GLY A 170 -10.12 -20.27 1.33
N LEU A 171 -9.78 -19.00 1.54
CA LEU A 171 -8.62 -18.41 0.87
C LEU A 171 -7.31 -19.05 1.33
N PRO A 172 -6.34 -19.26 0.43
CA PRO A 172 -5.05 -19.83 0.76
C PRO A 172 -4.35 -19.02 1.89
N GLY A 173 -3.88 -19.73 2.91
CA GLY A 173 -3.21 -19.11 4.06
C GLY A 173 -4.16 -18.60 5.16
N MET A 174 -5.49 -18.63 4.96
CA MET A 174 -6.50 -18.25 5.94
C MET A 174 -7.17 -19.43 6.62
N VAL A 175 -7.01 -20.62 6.07
CA VAL A 175 -7.56 -21.88 6.59
C VAL A 175 -6.47 -22.91 6.82
N ASN A 176 -6.71 -23.81 7.78
CA ASN A 176 -5.94 -25.02 7.99
C ASN A 176 -6.30 -26.09 6.97
N GLY A 177 -5.57 -27.20 6.94
CA GLY A 177 -5.81 -28.31 6.02
C GLY A 177 -7.18 -29.01 6.20
N ASP A 178 -7.82 -28.82 7.35
CA ASP A 178 -9.17 -29.32 7.68
C ASP A 178 -10.28 -28.30 7.36
N GLY A 179 -9.92 -27.15 6.82
CA GLY A 179 -10.85 -26.06 6.49
C GLY A 179 -11.21 -25.13 7.66
N SER A 180 -10.69 -25.38 8.88
CA SER A 180 -10.89 -24.49 10.01
C SER A 180 -10.12 -23.18 9.84
N PRO A 181 -10.58 -22.05 10.46
CA PRO A 181 -9.84 -20.80 10.43
C PRO A 181 -8.43 -20.97 10.98
N LYS A 182 -7.45 -20.42 10.29
CA LYS A 182 -6.04 -20.47 10.69
C LYS A 182 -5.72 -19.51 11.83
N PHE A 183 -6.37 -18.35 11.86
CA PHE A 183 -6.18 -17.32 12.88
C PHE A 183 -7.49 -17.00 13.57
N LYS A 184 -7.43 -16.82 14.87
CA LYS A 184 -8.58 -16.48 15.70
C LYS A 184 -9.01 -15.02 15.50
N ASP A 185 -8.05 -14.13 15.53
CA ASP A 185 -8.21 -12.68 15.42
C ASP A 185 -6.91 -12.04 14.93
N TYR A 186 -6.88 -10.72 14.84
CA TYR A 186 -5.69 -10.01 14.35
C TYR A 186 -4.51 -10.06 15.34
N GLY A 187 -4.75 -10.14 16.64
CA GLY A 187 -3.69 -10.35 17.63
C GLY A 187 -2.98 -11.69 17.43
N ASP A 188 -3.75 -12.76 17.22
CA ASP A 188 -3.23 -14.08 16.88
C ASP A 188 -2.47 -14.07 15.53
N TYR A 189 -2.98 -13.35 14.54
CA TYR A 189 -2.32 -13.17 13.23
C TYR A 189 -0.95 -12.49 13.38
N ILE A 190 -0.84 -11.43 14.16
CA ILE A 190 0.44 -10.74 14.38
C ILE A 190 1.52 -11.70 14.88
N VAL A 191 1.15 -12.59 15.78
CA VAL A 191 2.09 -13.57 16.39
C VAL A 191 2.40 -14.72 15.45
N ASN A 192 1.38 -15.33 14.87
CA ASN A 192 1.49 -16.65 14.22
C ASN A 192 1.62 -16.60 12.70
N HIS A 193 1.34 -15.44 12.06
CA HIS A 193 1.58 -15.34 10.63
C HIS A 193 3.07 -15.28 10.32
N GLU A 194 3.46 -16.03 9.30
CA GLU A 194 4.80 -15.97 8.74
C GLU A 194 4.73 -15.70 7.23
N ARG A 195 5.41 -14.65 6.78
CA ARG A 195 5.57 -14.35 5.34
C ARG A 195 6.54 -15.30 4.67
N LYS A 196 7.60 -15.63 5.42
CA LYS A 196 8.61 -16.65 5.14
C LYS A 196 8.93 -17.33 6.46
N PRO A 197 9.47 -18.56 6.45
CA PRO A 197 9.88 -19.22 7.69
C PRO A 197 10.76 -18.32 8.56
N GLY A 198 10.32 -18.10 9.79
CA GLY A 198 11.00 -17.25 10.77
C GLY A 198 10.73 -15.75 10.63
N ILE A 199 9.99 -15.27 9.63
CA ILE A 199 9.71 -13.84 9.41
C ILE A 199 8.22 -13.57 9.56
N GLY A 200 7.85 -12.90 10.64
CA GLY A 200 6.47 -12.51 10.92
C GLY A 200 6.17 -11.05 10.59
N PRO A 201 4.98 -10.54 10.94
CA PRO A 201 4.59 -9.15 10.78
C PRO A 201 5.44 -8.17 11.57
N LEU A 202 5.92 -8.56 12.74
CA LEU A 202 6.80 -7.79 13.62
C LEU A 202 8.16 -8.49 13.77
N ALA A 203 9.22 -7.70 13.89
CA ALA A 203 10.58 -8.19 14.02
C ALA A 203 11.02 -8.43 15.48
N GLY A 204 10.49 -7.65 16.41
CA GLY A 204 10.90 -7.70 17.81
C GLY A 204 10.36 -8.92 18.56
N PHE A 205 11.14 -9.38 19.55
CA PHE A 205 10.75 -10.41 20.53
C PHE A 205 10.33 -11.76 19.91
N ARG A 206 10.86 -12.09 18.73
CA ARG A 206 10.61 -13.39 18.09
C ARG A 206 11.48 -14.49 18.70
N GLY A 207 11.17 -15.74 18.32
CA GLY A 207 11.88 -16.94 18.79
C GLY A 207 11.38 -17.45 20.14
N GLU A 208 11.72 -18.69 20.47
CA GLU A 208 11.23 -19.37 21.68
C GLU A 208 11.54 -18.63 22.98
N LYS A 209 12.68 -17.93 23.01
CA LYS A 209 13.11 -17.17 24.20
C LYS A 209 12.72 -15.68 24.12
N GLY A 210 12.09 -15.25 23.02
CA GLY A 210 11.72 -13.85 22.79
C GLY A 210 12.92 -12.90 22.65
N ASN A 211 14.09 -13.41 22.31
CA ASN A 211 15.32 -12.62 22.17
C ASN A 211 15.93 -12.62 20.76
N GLU A 212 15.36 -13.37 19.85
CA GLU A 212 15.69 -13.25 18.43
C GLU A 212 15.02 -12.01 17.86
N LYS A 213 15.75 -11.26 17.06
CA LYS A 213 15.27 -10.07 16.36
C LYS A 213 15.30 -10.28 14.86
N GLY A 214 14.32 -9.77 14.17
CA GLY A 214 14.16 -9.88 12.73
C GLY A 214 13.67 -11.25 12.27
N ARG A 215 14.33 -12.32 12.70
CA ARG A 215 14.01 -13.71 12.37
C ARG A 215 13.87 -14.56 13.62
N GLY A 216 12.98 -15.53 13.56
CA GLY A 216 12.71 -16.48 14.65
C GLY A 216 11.32 -17.07 14.54
N ALA A 217 11.10 -18.22 15.18
CA ALA A 217 9.79 -18.85 15.23
C ALA A 217 8.75 -17.93 15.89
N PRO A 218 7.44 -18.12 15.61
CA PRO A 218 6.39 -17.47 16.37
C PRO A 218 6.59 -17.64 17.87
N ASN A 219 6.35 -16.58 18.63
CA ASN A 219 6.45 -16.57 20.08
C ASN A 219 5.12 -16.12 20.68
N ALA A 220 4.46 -17.00 21.44
CA ALA A 220 3.16 -16.72 22.03
C ALA A 220 3.17 -15.49 22.96
N ASP A 221 4.30 -15.21 23.61
CA ASP A 221 4.47 -14.07 24.52
C ASP A 221 4.93 -12.79 23.82
N GLN A 222 4.99 -12.78 22.48
CA GLN A 222 5.53 -11.65 21.71
C GLN A 222 4.79 -10.34 22.00
N LEU A 223 3.46 -10.31 21.96
CA LEU A 223 2.68 -9.12 22.22
C LEU A 223 2.85 -8.62 23.67
N ASP A 224 2.88 -9.54 24.63
CA ASP A 224 3.14 -9.20 26.03
C ASP A 224 4.53 -8.60 26.24
N ALA A 225 5.52 -9.06 25.49
CA ALA A 225 6.85 -8.49 25.52
C ALA A 225 6.87 -7.05 24.98
N TYR A 226 6.13 -6.76 23.90
CA TYR A 226 5.93 -5.39 23.42
C TYR A 226 5.27 -4.52 24.50
N ILE A 227 4.16 -4.98 25.09
CA ILE A 227 3.44 -4.22 26.12
C ILE A 227 4.37 -3.89 27.30
N LYS A 228 5.12 -4.87 27.79
CA LYS A 228 6.10 -4.69 28.87
C LYS A 228 7.22 -3.71 28.51
N ASN A 229 7.55 -3.61 27.22
CA ASN A 229 8.58 -2.70 26.70
C ASN A 229 8.01 -1.36 26.17
N GLY A 230 6.83 -0.95 26.65
CA GLY A 230 6.20 0.31 26.26
C GLY A 230 5.58 0.30 24.86
N ALA A 231 5.14 -0.86 24.37
CA ALA A 231 4.55 -1.09 23.07
C ALA A 231 5.52 -0.98 21.86
N PHE A 232 6.79 -0.92 22.12
CA PHE A 232 7.82 -0.56 21.17
C PHE A 232 8.99 -1.56 21.22
N TRP A 233 9.58 -1.81 20.07
CA TRP A 233 10.84 -2.51 19.94
C TRP A 233 11.76 -1.71 19.02
N HIS A 234 13.04 -1.71 19.33
CA HIS A 234 14.02 -0.93 18.63
C HIS A 234 15.33 -1.73 18.48
N ALA A 235 15.98 -1.57 17.35
CA ALA A 235 17.34 -2.05 17.13
C ALA A 235 18.20 -0.93 16.54
N ASP A 236 19.35 -0.69 17.15
CA ASP A 236 20.31 0.30 16.66
C ASP A 236 20.86 -0.09 15.30
N ILE A 237 20.97 0.88 14.42
CA ILE A 237 21.74 0.76 13.18
C ILE A 237 23.20 1.04 13.51
N PRO A 238 24.15 0.21 13.05
CA PRO A 238 25.57 0.48 13.22
C PRO A 238 25.92 1.91 12.78
N ALA A 239 26.77 2.59 13.54
CA ALA A 239 27.05 4.02 13.31
C ALA A 239 27.57 4.30 11.89
N GLU A 240 28.37 3.40 11.36
CA GLU A 240 28.89 3.44 9.99
C GLU A 240 27.82 3.23 8.91
N ALA A 241 26.69 2.62 9.27
CA ALA A 241 25.58 2.36 8.34
C ALA A 241 24.51 3.46 8.36
N ARG A 242 24.51 4.36 9.34
CA ARG A 242 23.54 5.43 9.44
C ARG A 242 23.59 6.31 8.20
N TYR A 243 22.42 6.69 7.68
CA TYR A 243 22.25 7.53 6.49
C TYR A 243 22.70 6.90 5.14
N PHE A 244 23.28 5.70 5.14
CA PHE A 244 23.85 5.07 3.94
C PHE A 244 23.18 3.72 3.62
N LYS A 245 21.88 3.65 3.73
CA LYS A 245 21.09 2.40 3.67
C LYS A 245 21.36 1.54 2.43
N GLN A 246 21.57 2.16 1.28
CA GLN A 246 21.63 1.44 0.02
C GLN A 246 23.05 1.14 -0.49
N ALA A 247 24.03 1.90 -0.05
CA ALA A 247 25.41 1.78 -0.52
C ALA A 247 26.38 1.27 0.57
N ASN A 248 25.88 1.01 1.77
CA ASN A 248 26.70 0.66 2.93
C ASN A 248 26.60 -0.84 3.23
N ALA A 249 27.75 -1.54 3.21
CA ALA A 249 27.80 -2.98 3.46
C ALA A 249 27.29 -3.34 4.87
N ALA A 250 27.65 -2.57 5.89
CA ALA A 250 27.20 -2.82 7.25
C ALA A 250 25.69 -2.69 7.40
N TYR A 251 25.05 -1.73 6.69
CA TYR A 251 23.60 -1.66 6.67
C TYR A 251 22.99 -2.87 5.93
N GLN A 252 23.59 -3.33 4.86
CA GLN A 252 23.08 -4.48 4.13
C GLN A 252 23.17 -5.77 4.94
N ASP A 253 24.27 -5.98 5.65
CA ASP A 253 24.41 -7.11 6.58
C ASP A 253 23.36 -7.02 7.70
N PHE A 254 23.16 -5.84 8.27
CA PHE A 254 22.11 -5.59 9.24
C PHE A 254 20.71 -5.84 8.65
N ALA A 255 20.44 -5.42 7.42
CA ALA A 255 19.16 -5.65 6.76
C ALA A 255 18.88 -7.15 6.51
N VAL A 256 19.91 -7.94 6.24
CA VAL A 256 19.82 -9.41 6.16
C VAL A 256 19.55 -10.01 7.55
N GLU A 257 20.25 -9.56 8.58
CA GLU A 257 20.00 -9.98 9.96
C GLU A 257 18.55 -9.72 10.38
N MET A 258 18.02 -8.56 10.01
CA MET A 258 16.66 -8.15 10.32
C MET A 258 15.59 -8.77 9.42
N GLY A 259 15.99 -9.46 8.36
CA GLY A 259 15.06 -10.10 7.43
C GLY A 259 14.45 -9.20 6.36
N PHE A 260 15.02 -8.02 6.12
CA PHE A 260 14.61 -7.15 5.00
C PHE A 260 15.07 -7.70 3.66
N TYR A 261 16.27 -8.29 3.63
CA TYR A 261 16.87 -8.92 2.47
C TYR A 261 17.15 -10.40 2.75
N ASP A 262 17.12 -11.22 1.73
CA ASP A 262 17.58 -12.61 1.82
C ASP A 262 19.13 -12.70 1.73
N ALA A 263 19.74 -11.74 1.03
CA ALA A 263 21.18 -11.59 0.88
C ALA A 263 21.53 -10.12 0.65
N PRO A 264 22.78 -9.68 0.90
CA PRO A 264 23.23 -8.35 0.54
C PRO A 264 22.98 -8.06 -0.93
N GLN A 265 22.48 -6.87 -1.23
CA GLN A 265 22.19 -6.41 -2.58
C GLN A 265 23.20 -5.33 -2.98
N PRO A 266 23.88 -5.46 -4.12
CA PRO A 266 24.74 -4.39 -4.61
C PRO A 266 23.87 -3.22 -5.10
N TYR A 267 24.03 -2.07 -4.47
CA TYR A 267 23.41 -0.83 -4.92
C TYR A 267 24.45 0.06 -5.59
N ALA A 268 24.17 0.44 -6.83
CA ALA A 268 24.92 1.46 -7.52
C ALA A 268 24.08 2.73 -7.60
N PHE A 269 24.69 3.88 -7.44
CA PHE A 269 24.04 5.14 -7.69
C PHE A 269 23.87 5.30 -9.22
N GLN A 270 22.63 5.23 -9.70
CA GLN A 270 22.31 5.29 -11.12
C GLN A 270 21.90 6.71 -11.51
N ILE A 271 22.64 7.30 -12.43
CA ILE A 271 22.26 8.53 -13.14
C ILE A 271 21.65 8.24 -14.51
N TYR A 272 21.58 6.96 -14.90
CA TYR A 272 20.95 6.48 -16.12
C TYR A 272 20.03 5.31 -15.78
N SER A 273 18.78 5.40 -16.21
CA SER A 273 17.77 4.36 -15.97
C SER A 273 17.57 3.50 -17.22
N GLU A 274 18.10 2.29 -17.18
CA GLU A 274 17.87 1.30 -18.25
C GLU A 274 16.37 0.96 -18.39
N VAL A 275 15.64 0.96 -17.30
CA VAL A 275 14.20 0.67 -17.30
C VAL A 275 13.45 1.73 -18.12
N LEU A 276 13.71 3.01 -17.87
CA LEU A 276 13.09 4.08 -18.66
C LEU A 276 13.49 4.02 -20.12
N GLN A 277 14.76 3.66 -20.40
CA GLN A 277 15.21 3.49 -21.79
C GLN A 277 14.50 2.33 -22.49
N LYS A 278 14.26 1.22 -21.83
CA LYS A 278 13.51 0.09 -22.41
C LYS A 278 12.07 0.50 -22.77
N PHE A 279 11.40 1.24 -21.90
CA PHE A 279 10.06 1.78 -22.19
C PHE A 279 10.07 2.75 -23.36
N ARG A 280 11.05 3.62 -23.43
CA ARG A 280 11.22 4.55 -24.55
C ARG A 280 11.44 3.82 -25.87
N LEU A 281 12.34 2.84 -25.89
CA LEU A 281 12.59 1.99 -27.06
C LEU A 281 11.34 1.23 -27.51
N ALA A 282 10.55 0.75 -26.55
CA ALA A 282 9.26 0.10 -26.85
C ALA A 282 8.29 1.06 -27.55
N ALA A 283 8.24 2.33 -27.14
CA ALA A 283 7.45 3.36 -27.83
C ALA A 283 7.96 3.66 -29.25
N GLU A 284 9.23 3.47 -29.51
CA GLU A 284 9.88 3.58 -30.84
C GLU A 284 9.69 2.32 -31.71
N GLY A 285 9.06 1.27 -31.16
CA GLY A 285 8.75 0.04 -31.89
C GLY A 285 9.76 -1.10 -31.69
N HIS A 286 10.63 -0.99 -30.69
CA HIS A 286 11.59 -2.04 -30.35
C HIS A 286 11.05 -2.98 -29.26
N GLY A 287 11.47 -4.24 -29.30
CA GLY A 287 11.08 -5.26 -28.33
C GLY A 287 9.73 -5.94 -28.62
N PRO A 288 9.39 -6.97 -27.85
CA PRO A 288 8.20 -7.79 -28.09
C PRO A 288 6.88 -7.12 -27.66
N GLN A 289 6.93 -6.19 -26.72
CA GLN A 289 5.77 -5.46 -26.20
C GLN A 289 5.91 -3.97 -26.49
N GLN A 290 4.83 -3.38 -26.97
CA GLN A 290 4.79 -1.97 -27.33
C GLN A 290 3.56 -1.29 -26.72
N PRO A 291 3.68 0.01 -26.34
CA PRO A 291 2.54 0.71 -25.81
C PRO A 291 1.44 0.91 -26.85
N PRO A 292 0.18 1.03 -26.40
CA PRO A 292 -0.92 1.49 -27.23
C PRO A 292 -0.57 2.80 -27.96
N ALA A 293 -1.10 2.98 -29.17
CA ALA A 293 -0.75 4.10 -30.04
C ALA A 293 -0.92 5.48 -29.36
N HIS A 294 -1.98 5.64 -28.55
CA HIS A 294 -2.26 6.90 -27.86
C HIS A 294 -1.29 7.24 -26.72
N LEU A 295 -0.52 6.26 -26.23
CA LEU A 295 0.47 6.44 -25.16
C LEU A 295 1.91 6.60 -25.66
N LYS A 296 2.17 6.29 -26.94
CA LYS A 296 3.53 6.30 -27.51
C LYS A 296 4.23 7.64 -27.31
N ASP A 297 3.58 8.75 -27.66
CA ASP A 297 4.16 10.09 -27.53
C ASP A 297 4.46 10.46 -26.08
N ARG A 298 3.55 10.10 -25.15
CA ARG A 298 3.75 10.33 -23.72
C ARG A 298 4.96 9.56 -23.21
N ILE A 299 5.04 8.27 -23.52
CA ILE A 299 6.15 7.42 -23.08
C ILE A 299 7.46 7.88 -23.70
N HIS A 300 7.51 8.12 -24.98
CA HIS A 300 8.70 8.62 -25.65
C HIS A 300 9.22 9.95 -25.06
N ARG A 301 8.32 10.87 -24.73
CA ARG A 301 8.67 12.18 -24.20
C ARG A 301 9.03 12.16 -22.72
N CYS A 302 8.28 11.40 -21.89
CA CYS A 302 8.39 11.47 -20.43
C CYS A 302 9.32 10.41 -19.83
N PHE A 303 9.62 9.33 -20.57
CA PHE A 303 10.48 8.25 -20.08
C PHE A 303 11.91 8.46 -20.55
N THR A 304 12.51 9.57 -20.15
CA THR A 304 13.92 9.84 -20.45
C THR A 304 14.83 9.08 -19.49
N PRO A 305 15.86 8.39 -20.00
CA PRO A 305 16.73 7.58 -19.13
C PRO A 305 17.70 8.40 -18.26
N LEU A 306 17.87 9.67 -18.59
CA LEU A 306 18.71 10.61 -17.85
C LEU A 306 17.83 11.53 -16.99
N PRO A 307 18.36 12.05 -15.88
CA PRO A 307 17.67 13.08 -15.11
C PRO A 307 17.25 14.25 -15.98
N SER A 308 15.98 14.59 -15.95
CA SER A 308 15.39 15.68 -16.74
C SER A 308 14.58 16.58 -15.84
N TRP A 309 14.68 17.88 -16.10
CA TRP A 309 13.83 18.86 -15.44
C TRP A 309 12.62 19.19 -16.34
N TYR A 310 11.45 19.22 -15.74
CA TYR A 310 10.22 19.67 -16.40
C TYR A 310 9.73 20.92 -15.67
N ALA A 311 9.24 21.90 -16.42
CA ALA A 311 8.63 23.08 -15.84
C ALA A 311 7.43 22.67 -14.96
N PRO A 312 7.27 23.26 -13.77
CA PRO A 312 6.09 23.06 -12.96
C PRO A 312 4.84 23.36 -13.77
N PHE A 313 3.79 22.57 -13.53
CA PHE A 313 2.52 22.72 -14.24
C PHE A 313 1.93 24.13 -14.07
N GLU A 314 2.00 24.66 -12.85
CA GLU A 314 1.51 25.99 -12.49
C GLU A 314 2.24 27.10 -13.26
N GLY A 315 3.55 26.96 -13.49
CA GLY A 315 4.36 27.95 -14.21
C GLY A 315 4.13 27.98 -15.71
N SER A 316 3.41 27.01 -16.26
CA SER A 316 3.23 26.88 -17.72
C SER A 316 1.79 27.06 -18.19
N ALA A 317 0.81 26.88 -17.32
CA ALA A 317 -0.61 26.79 -17.70
C ALA A 317 -1.53 27.72 -16.92
N VAL A 318 -1.04 28.42 -15.89
CA VAL A 318 -1.86 29.23 -14.98
C VAL A 318 -1.47 30.69 -15.07
N ASP A 319 -2.48 31.54 -15.17
CA ASP A 319 -2.31 33.00 -15.07
C ASP A 319 -2.16 33.41 -13.60
N ASP A 320 -0.95 33.79 -13.21
CA ASP A 320 -0.60 34.25 -11.86
C ASP A 320 -1.44 35.44 -11.37
N GLY A 321 -1.97 36.23 -12.29
CA GLY A 321 -2.85 37.36 -11.96
C GLY A 321 -4.23 36.89 -11.50
N THR A 322 -4.74 35.83 -12.07
CA THR A 322 -6.06 35.25 -11.72
C THR A 322 -5.95 34.25 -10.57
N PHE A 323 -4.85 33.47 -10.51
CA PHE A 323 -4.62 32.45 -9.50
C PHE A 323 -3.26 32.69 -8.79
N PRO A 324 -3.19 33.67 -7.89
CA PRO A 324 -1.89 34.10 -7.29
C PRO A 324 -1.39 33.15 -6.19
N LEU A 325 -2.14 32.12 -5.83
CA LEU A 325 -1.77 31.17 -4.78
C LEU A 325 -1.42 29.81 -5.38
N HIS A 326 -0.30 29.25 -4.96
CA HIS A 326 0.10 27.90 -5.27
C HIS A 326 -0.35 26.94 -4.18
N ALA A 327 -1.16 25.94 -4.53
CA ALA A 327 -1.56 24.90 -3.60
C ALA A 327 -0.50 23.81 -3.54
N LEU A 328 0.10 23.64 -2.39
CA LEU A 328 1.01 22.52 -2.10
C LEU A 328 0.22 21.44 -1.36
N THR A 329 0.07 20.28 -1.97
CA THR A 329 -0.51 19.12 -1.30
C THR A 329 0.60 18.27 -0.72
N GLN A 330 0.60 18.11 0.58
CA GLN A 330 1.54 17.24 1.29
C GLN A 330 0.84 15.93 1.64
N ARG A 331 1.39 14.83 1.19
CA ARG A 331 0.76 13.50 1.34
C ARG A 331 1.57 12.54 2.21
N CYS A 332 2.56 13.02 2.90
CA CYS A 332 3.31 12.16 3.79
C CYS A 332 2.64 12.11 5.16
N LEU A 333 2.18 10.94 5.57
CA LEU A 333 1.55 10.73 6.88
C LEU A 333 2.50 11.11 8.03
N LEU A 334 3.80 10.90 7.85
CA LEU A 334 4.84 11.31 8.81
C LEU A 334 4.90 12.82 9.01
N TYR A 335 4.73 13.60 7.95
CA TYR A 335 4.78 15.07 8.06
C TYR A 335 3.47 15.67 8.55
N THR A 336 2.35 14.98 8.38
CA THR A 336 1.05 15.49 8.80
C THR A 336 0.67 15.04 10.21
N SER A 337 1.16 13.90 10.69
CA SER A 337 0.95 13.45 12.06
C SER A 337 1.90 14.10 13.05
N ASP A 338 3.16 14.28 12.69
CA ASP A 338 4.13 14.99 13.56
C ASP A 338 3.76 16.46 13.77
N ALA A 339 3.24 17.12 12.75
CA ALA A 339 2.76 18.50 12.88
C ALA A 339 1.53 18.64 13.80
N ALA A 340 0.80 17.55 14.05
CA ALA A 340 -0.31 17.55 15.00
C ALA A 340 0.15 17.26 16.44
N ASP A 341 1.30 16.63 16.61
CA ASP A 341 1.86 16.30 17.93
C ASP A 341 2.70 17.45 18.52
N GLU A 342 3.12 18.41 17.68
CA GLU A 342 3.89 19.60 18.11
C GLU A 342 3.00 20.79 18.52
N THR A 343 1.70 20.69 18.48
CA THR A 343 0.73 21.71 18.90
C THR A 343 -0.04 21.27 20.13
#